data_4f19cb11c78db78ccc0d8935bd7d8d78
#
_entry.id   4f19cb11c78db78ccc0d8935bd7d8d78
#
_cell.length_a   1.000
_cell.length_b   1.000
_cell.length_c   1.000
_cell.angle_alpha   90.00
_cell.angle_beta   90.00
_cell.angle_gamma   90.00
#
_symmetry.space_group_name_H-M   'P 1'
#
loop_
_entity.id
_entity.type
_entity.pdbx_description
1 polymer ?
#
loop_
_entity_poly.entity_id
_entity_poly.type
_entity_poly.pdbx_seq_one_letter_code
_entity_poly.pdbx_strand_id
1 'polypeptide(L)'
;EICACLVGSEMCIRDRVGKVEAGIPEDDPRNPATIADNVGDNVGDVAGMGADLYESYCGSILATAALGAAAFIGTGNTEMQFKAVIAPMLIAAVGIILSIIGIFAVRTKENAGMKELLKALSTGTNLSSVLIVIGTFLILWMLNITNWVNIAFAVVVGLLVGIIIGQSTEYYTSQSYRPTQKLSESGKTGPATVIISGIGLGMISTTIPVIAVVAVSYTHLTLP
;
A
#
# COMPACT_ATOMS: atom_id res chain seq x y z
N GLU A 1 29.45 -2.89 -0.95
CA GLU A 1 28.86 -1.55 -0.63
C GLU A 1 29.55 -0.41 -1.40
N ILE A 2 30.89 -0.36 -1.49
CA ILE A 2 31.62 0.68 -2.24
C ILE A 2 31.34 0.62 -3.75
N CYS A 3 31.16 -0.58 -4.33
CA CYS A 3 30.77 -0.75 -5.74
C CYS A 3 29.37 -0.22 -6.06
N ALA A 4 28.41 -0.36 -5.16
CA ALA A 4 27.03 0.13 -5.37
C ALA A 4 26.98 1.66 -5.38
N CYS A 5 27.77 2.33 -4.52
CA CYS A 5 27.88 3.80 -4.54
C CYS A 5 28.59 4.33 -5.80
N LEU A 6 29.59 3.61 -6.32
CA LEU A 6 30.28 3.99 -7.57
C LEU A 6 29.36 3.86 -8.79
N VAL A 7 28.61 2.78 -8.88
CA VAL A 7 27.63 2.57 -9.98
C VAL A 7 26.53 3.65 -9.95
N GLY A 8 26.03 4.01 -8.78
CA GLY A 8 25.05 5.09 -8.64
C GLY A 8 25.62 6.45 -9.06
N SER A 9 26.88 6.77 -8.70
CA SER A 9 27.50 8.03 -9.12
C SER A 9 27.80 8.09 -10.61
N GLU A 10 28.21 7.00 -11.22
CA GLU A 10 28.42 6.92 -12.68
C GLU A 10 27.09 7.12 -13.46
N MET A 11 25.98 6.54 -12.99
CA MET A 11 24.68 6.76 -13.60
C MET A 11 24.24 8.22 -13.52
N CYS A 12 24.39 8.86 -12.37
CA CYS A 12 24.10 10.29 -12.21
C CYS A 12 24.96 11.18 -13.12
N ILE A 13 26.25 10.83 -13.31
CA ILE A 13 27.14 11.55 -14.20
C ILE A 13 26.70 11.38 -15.65
N ARG A 14 26.39 10.17 -16.10
CA ARG A 14 25.93 9.89 -17.46
C ARG A 14 24.61 10.57 -17.80
N ASP A 15 23.67 10.58 -16.87
CA ASP A 15 22.39 11.28 -17.02
C ASP A 15 22.62 12.79 -17.16
N ARG A 16 23.47 13.39 -16.33
CA ARG A 16 23.82 14.79 -16.39
C ARG A 16 24.52 15.17 -17.69
N VAL A 17 25.45 14.34 -18.15
CA VAL A 17 26.15 14.55 -19.43
C VAL A 17 25.15 14.48 -20.58
N GLY A 18 24.23 13.51 -20.59
CA GLY A 18 23.19 13.41 -21.61
C GLY A 18 22.28 14.63 -21.65
N LYS A 19 21.79 15.08 -20.50
CA LYS A 19 20.86 16.22 -20.39
C LYS A 19 21.53 17.57 -20.65
N VAL A 20 22.71 17.81 -20.09
CA VAL A 20 23.35 19.13 -20.09
C VAL A 20 24.30 19.32 -21.28
N GLU A 21 25.18 18.36 -21.56
CA GLU A 21 26.19 18.50 -22.61
C GLU A 21 25.69 18.10 -23.98
N ALA A 22 24.93 17.03 -24.09
CA ALA A 22 24.38 16.56 -25.37
C ALA A 22 23.02 17.16 -25.71
N GLY A 23 22.36 17.88 -24.78
CA GLY A 23 21.07 18.50 -25.00
C GLY A 23 19.96 17.46 -25.31
N ILE A 24 20.09 16.24 -24.82
CA ILE A 24 19.13 15.17 -25.00
C ILE A 24 17.98 15.42 -24.00
N PRO A 25 16.70 15.38 -24.44
CA PRO A 25 15.55 15.51 -23.55
C PRO A 25 15.57 14.47 -22.44
N GLU A 26 14.97 14.78 -21.29
CA GLU A 26 14.71 13.84 -20.22
C GLU A 26 13.85 12.69 -20.77
N ASP A 27 14.09 11.47 -20.32
CA ASP A 27 13.39 10.27 -20.77
C ASP A 27 13.61 9.87 -22.24
N ASP A 28 14.62 10.41 -22.91
CA ASP A 28 14.96 10.02 -24.28
C ASP A 28 15.64 8.63 -24.30
N PRO A 29 15.17 7.69 -25.13
CA PRO A 29 15.73 6.34 -25.20
C PRO A 29 17.19 6.28 -25.68
N ARG A 30 17.73 7.38 -26.21
CA ARG A 30 19.15 7.51 -26.56
C ARG A 30 20.07 7.67 -25.34
N ASN A 31 19.50 8.06 -24.20
CA ASN A 31 20.24 8.15 -22.94
C ASN A 31 20.26 6.79 -22.23
N PRO A 32 21.43 6.13 -22.11
CA PRO A 32 21.52 4.81 -21.40
C PRO A 32 21.09 4.90 -19.95
N ALA A 33 21.20 6.05 -19.30
CA ALA A 33 20.75 6.26 -17.92
C ALA A 33 19.23 6.13 -17.81
N THR A 34 18.46 6.57 -18.79
CA THR A 34 16.99 6.39 -18.81
C THR A 34 16.60 4.92 -18.84
N ILE A 35 17.33 4.10 -19.61
CA ILE A 35 17.06 2.65 -19.66
C ILE A 35 17.37 2.00 -18.31
N ALA A 36 18.50 2.38 -17.70
CA ALA A 36 18.92 1.84 -16.40
C ALA A 36 17.96 2.27 -15.28
N ASP A 37 17.45 3.49 -15.32
CA ASP A 37 16.46 4.04 -14.39
C ASP A 37 15.14 3.26 -14.47
N ASN A 38 14.59 3.12 -15.67
CA ASN A 38 13.38 2.32 -15.90
C ASN A 38 13.52 0.85 -15.48
N VAL A 39 14.69 0.24 -15.68
CA VAL A 39 14.95 -1.13 -15.20
C VAL A 39 15.05 -1.13 -13.67
N GLY A 40 15.72 -0.13 -13.08
CA GLY A 40 15.82 0.04 -11.64
C GLY A 40 14.48 0.20 -10.95
N ASP A 41 13.59 1.02 -11.51
CA ASP A 41 12.23 1.21 -11.02
C ASP A 41 11.43 -0.12 -11.06
N ASN A 42 11.52 -0.86 -12.15
CA ASN A 42 10.84 -2.16 -12.24
C ASN A 42 11.39 -3.19 -11.24
N VAL A 43 12.68 -3.19 -10.98
CA VAL A 43 13.29 -4.11 -10.00
C VAL A 43 13.04 -3.63 -8.57
N GLY A 44 13.22 -2.34 -8.29
CA GLY A 44 13.06 -1.75 -6.96
C GLY A 44 11.59 -1.65 -6.54
N ASP A 45 10.79 -0.97 -7.34
CA ASP A 45 9.42 -0.62 -6.96
C ASP A 45 8.42 -1.76 -7.20
N VAL A 46 8.61 -2.56 -8.25
CA VAL A 46 7.68 -3.66 -8.52
C VAL A 46 8.11 -4.94 -7.81
N ALA A 47 9.32 -5.43 -8.04
CA ALA A 47 9.76 -6.70 -7.47
C ALA A 47 10.16 -6.55 -5.99
N GLY A 48 10.92 -5.51 -5.63
CA GLY A 48 11.35 -5.26 -4.25
C GLY A 48 10.19 -4.95 -3.34
N MET A 49 9.33 -4.00 -3.70
CA MET A 49 8.12 -3.66 -2.92
C MET A 49 7.13 -4.83 -2.87
N GLY A 50 7.02 -5.63 -3.94
CA GLY A 50 6.22 -6.84 -3.94
C GLY A 50 6.68 -7.85 -2.89
N ALA A 51 7.99 -8.00 -2.67
CA ALA A 51 8.54 -8.86 -1.64
C ALA A 51 8.20 -8.36 -0.23
N ASP A 52 8.33 -7.05 0.04
CA ASP A 52 7.97 -6.43 1.32
C ASP A 52 6.48 -6.58 1.64
N LEU A 53 5.62 -6.38 0.64
CA LEU A 53 4.18 -6.59 0.78
C LEU A 53 3.84 -8.05 1.09
N TYR A 54 4.52 -9.00 0.46
CA TYR A 54 4.34 -10.42 0.72
C TYR A 54 4.73 -10.80 2.15
N GLU A 55 5.86 -10.29 2.66
CA GLU A 55 6.29 -10.49 4.05
C GLU A 55 5.26 -9.96 5.04
N SER A 56 4.81 -8.72 4.84
CA SER A 56 3.78 -8.07 5.67
C SER A 56 2.45 -8.82 5.64
N TYR A 57 2.07 -9.35 4.49
CA TYR A 57 0.86 -10.14 4.30
C TYR A 57 0.92 -11.46 5.06
N CYS A 58 2.01 -12.21 4.94
CA CYS A 58 2.25 -13.43 5.70
C CYS A 58 2.29 -13.18 7.20
N GLY A 59 2.98 -12.12 7.65
CA GLY A 59 3.05 -11.71 9.04
C GLY A 59 1.68 -11.40 9.63
N SER A 60 0.84 -10.70 8.89
CA SER A 60 -0.54 -10.36 9.30
C SER A 60 -1.42 -11.59 9.44
N ILE A 61 -1.32 -12.55 8.52
CA ILE A 61 -2.06 -13.83 8.59
C ILE A 61 -1.63 -14.62 9.84
N LEU A 62 -0.32 -14.74 10.06
CA LEU A 62 0.21 -15.47 11.23
C LEU A 62 -0.18 -14.81 12.54
N ALA A 63 -0.10 -13.48 12.64
CA ALA A 63 -0.52 -12.75 13.84
C ALA A 63 -2.01 -12.94 14.12
N THR A 64 -2.86 -12.86 13.12
CA THR A 64 -4.31 -13.05 13.25
C THR A 64 -4.65 -14.51 13.64
N ALA A 65 -3.95 -15.48 13.04
CA ALA A 65 -4.11 -16.90 13.39
C ALA A 65 -3.68 -17.18 14.84
N ALA A 66 -2.58 -16.59 15.30
CA ALA A 66 -2.11 -16.71 16.68
C ALA A 66 -3.11 -16.10 17.68
N LEU A 67 -3.67 -14.91 17.37
CA LEU A 67 -4.72 -14.29 18.17
C LEU A 67 -6.00 -15.15 18.20
N GLY A 68 -6.40 -15.70 17.05
CA GLY A 68 -7.52 -16.63 16.97
C GLY A 68 -7.32 -17.90 17.82
N ALA A 69 -6.11 -18.46 17.80
CA ALA A 69 -5.76 -19.58 18.67
C ALA A 69 -5.85 -19.20 20.15
N ALA A 70 -5.29 -18.05 20.53
CA ALA A 70 -5.26 -17.56 21.90
C ALA A 70 -6.66 -17.28 22.45
N ALA A 71 -7.55 -16.71 21.66
CA ALA A 71 -8.91 -16.37 22.05
C ALA A 71 -9.75 -17.59 22.48
N PHE A 72 -9.45 -18.77 21.95
CA PHE A 72 -10.21 -19.99 22.23
C PHE A 72 -9.49 -21.01 23.11
N ILE A 73 -8.26 -20.73 23.59
CA ILE A 73 -7.51 -21.63 24.50
C ILE A 73 -8.30 -21.90 25.77
N GLY A 74 -8.98 -20.91 26.35
CA GLY A 74 -9.72 -21.02 27.60
C GLY A 74 -11.08 -21.72 27.49
N THR A 75 -11.60 -21.94 26.29
CA THR A 75 -12.95 -22.52 26.07
C THR A 75 -12.94 -24.05 26.03
N GLY A 76 -11.77 -24.69 25.94
CA GLY A 76 -11.64 -26.14 25.82
C GLY A 76 -12.19 -26.74 24.52
N ASN A 77 -12.64 -25.91 23.60
CA ASN A 77 -13.24 -26.34 22.31
C ASN A 77 -12.20 -26.31 21.19
N THR A 78 -11.54 -27.44 20.98
CA THR A 78 -10.46 -27.60 19.97
C THR A 78 -10.98 -27.36 18.55
N GLU A 79 -12.24 -27.66 18.27
CA GLU A 79 -12.83 -27.42 16.94
C GLU A 79 -12.96 -25.93 16.63
N MET A 80 -13.42 -25.15 17.60
CA MET A 80 -13.53 -23.69 17.44
C MET A 80 -12.16 -23.02 17.31
N GLN A 81 -11.19 -23.48 18.10
CA GLN A 81 -9.82 -23.01 17.99
C GLN A 81 -9.23 -23.26 16.59
N PHE A 82 -9.43 -24.45 16.05
CA PHE A 82 -8.98 -24.80 14.69
C PHE A 82 -9.66 -23.94 13.63
N LYS A 83 -10.98 -23.72 13.72
CA LYS A 83 -11.71 -22.83 12.82
C LYS A 83 -11.20 -21.39 12.89
N ALA A 84 -10.90 -20.88 14.07
CA ALA A 84 -10.37 -19.53 14.26
C ALA A 84 -8.97 -19.34 13.67
N VAL A 85 -8.12 -20.38 13.71
CA VAL A 85 -6.79 -20.36 13.08
C VAL A 85 -6.86 -20.42 11.56
N ILE A 86 -7.80 -21.18 11.00
CA ILE A 86 -7.94 -21.33 9.54
C ILE A 86 -8.67 -20.13 8.92
N ALA A 87 -9.56 -19.45 9.65
CA ALA A 87 -10.34 -18.34 9.12
C ALA A 87 -9.52 -17.27 8.39
N PRO A 88 -8.43 -16.70 8.95
CA PRO A 88 -7.62 -15.71 8.26
C PRO A 88 -6.95 -16.26 6.99
N MET A 89 -6.56 -17.53 6.99
CA MET A 89 -5.97 -18.17 5.79
C MET A 89 -7.00 -18.30 4.66
N LEU A 90 -8.23 -18.69 4.99
CA LEU A 90 -9.31 -18.79 4.00
C LEU A 90 -9.71 -17.41 3.47
N ILE A 91 -9.82 -16.40 4.35
CA ILE A 91 -10.11 -15.03 3.95
C ILE A 91 -9.01 -14.50 3.02
N ALA A 92 -7.75 -14.77 3.34
CA ALA A 92 -6.61 -14.40 2.52
C ALA A 92 -6.64 -15.08 1.15
N ALA A 93 -6.89 -16.40 1.10
CA ALA A 93 -6.95 -17.15 -0.15
C ALA A 93 -8.07 -16.67 -1.08
N VAL A 94 -9.28 -16.47 -0.52
CA VAL A 94 -10.41 -15.93 -1.28
C VAL A 94 -10.14 -14.47 -1.67
N GLY A 95 -9.53 -13.68 -0.79
CA GLY A 95 -9.12 -12.30 -1.04
C GLY A 95 -8.21 -12.17 -2.26
N ILE A 96 -7.26 -13.07 -2.45
CA ILE A 96 -6.39 -13.11 -3.64
C ILE A 96 -7.22 -13.30 -4.91
N ILE A 97 -8.15 -14.25 -4.93
CA ILE A 97 -9.00 -14.51 -6.09
C ILE A 97 -9.87 -13.30 -6.41
N LEU A 98 -10.47 -12.67 -5.39
CA LEU A 98 -11.31 -11.50 -5.55
C LEU A 98 -10.50 -10.26 -5.99
N SER A 99 -9.26 -10.14 -5.55
CA SER A 99 -8.34 -9.09 -6.00
C SER A 99 -7.97 -9.27 -7.47
N ILE A 100 -7.75 -10.50 -7.93
CA ILE A 100 -7.52 -10.80 -9.36
C ILE A 100 -8.74 -10.36 -10.20
N ILE A 101 -9.95 -10.62 -9.72
CA ILE A 101 -11.17 -10.14 -10.39
C ILE A 101 -11.20 -8.61 -10.45
N GLY A 102 -10.80 -7.94 -9.35
CA GLY A 102 -10.68 -6.49 -9.29
C GLY A 102 -9.69 -5.90 -10.31
N ILE A 103 -8.58 -6.58 -10.57
CA ILE A 103 -7.59 -6.15 -11.57
C ILE A 103 -8.22 -6.10 -12.98
N PHE A 104 -9.07 -7.04 -13.35
CA PHE A 104 -9.75 -7.03 -14.64
C PHE A 104 -10.74 -5.86 -14.82
N ALA A 105 -11.16 -5.23 -13.73
CA ALA A 105 -12.00 -4.03 -13.76
C ALA A 105 -11.20 -2.75 -14.02
N VAL A 106 -9.88 -2.78 -13.82
CA VAL A 106 -8.99 -1.64 -14.11
C VAL A 106 -8.80 -1.54 -15.61
N ARG A 107 -9.41 -0.52 -16.22
CA ARG A 107 -9.28 -0.24 -17.66
C ARG A 107 -8.88 1.22 -17.85
N THR A 108 -7.82 1.44 -18.62
CA THR A 108 -7.32 2.77 -18.97
C THR A 108 -7.14 2.88 -20.49
N LYS A 109 -7.10 4.12 -20.99
CA LYS A 109 -6.78 4.42 -22.40
C LYS A 109 -5.27 4.57 -22.53
N GLU A 110 -4.71 4.31 -23.71
CA GLU A 110 -3.26 4.39 -23.99
C GLU A 110 -2.63 5.77 -23.71
N ASN A 111 -3.41 6.86 -23.76
CA ASN A 111 -2.96 8.22 -23.47
C ASN A 111 -3.64 8.81 -22.22
N ALA A 112 -3.91 7.99 -21.21
CA ALA A 112 -4.54 8.44 -19.98
C ALA A 112 -3.58 9.32 -19.16
N GLY A 113 -4.07 10.46 -18.68
CA GLY A 113 -3.32 11.31 -17.76
C GLY A 113 -3.19 10.67 -16.37
N MET A 114 -2.22 11.15 -15.57
CA MET A 114 -1.95 10.60 -14.22
C MET A 114 -3.22 10.52 -13.35
N LYS A 115 -4.10 11.52 -13.41
CA LYS A 115 -5.38 11.52 -12.65
C LYS A 115 -6.34 10.41 -13.10
N GLU A 116 -6.37 10.08 -14.39
CA GLU A 116 -7.21 9.01 -14.92
C GLU A 116 -6.67 7.64 -14.52
N LEU A 117 -5.34 7.49 -14.50
CA LEU A 117 -4.67 6.28 -14.01
C LEU A 117 -4.97 6.02 -12.54
N LEU A 118 -4.81 7.03 -11.68
CA LEU A 118 -5.12 6.95 -10.25
C LEU A 118 -6.61 6.61 -10.03
N LYS A 119 -7.51 7.22 -10.79
CA LYS A 119 -8.95 6.93 -10.69
C LYS A 119 -9.29 5.51 -11.13
N ALA A 120 -8.66 5.00 -12.18
CA ALA A 120 -8.86 3.63 -12.63
C ALA A 120 -8.35 2.62 -11.59
N LEU A 121 -7.17 2.88 -11.00
CA LEU A 121 -6.61 2.06 -9.92
C LEU A 121 -7.52 2.08 -8.68
N SER A 122 -7.98 3.26 -8.26
CA SER A 122 -8.92 3.41 -7.14
C SER A 122 -10.24 2.68 -7.39
N THR A 123 -10.73 2.64 -8.62
CA THR A 123 -11.95 1.88 -8.98
C THR A 123 -11.75 0.38 -8.79
N GLY A 124 -10.62 -0.16 -9.25
CA GLY A 124 -10.28 -1.57 -9.05
C GLY A 124 -10.11 -1.94 -7.58
N THR A 125 -9.43 -1.08 -6.82
CA THR A 125 -9.23 -1.28 -5.37
C THR A 125 -10.55 -1.25 -4.60
N ASN A 126 -11.43 -0.30 -4.91
CA ASN A 126 -12.75 -0.20 -4.26
C ASN A 126 -13.65 -1.40 -4.60
N LEU A 127 -13.62 -1.86 -5.84
CA LEU A 127 -14.35 -3.07 -6.24
C LEU A 127 -13.85 -4.30 -5.50
N SER A 128 -12.53 -4.51 -5.47
CA SER A 128 -11.91 -5.60 -4.70
C SER A 128 -12.30 -5.53 -3.23
N SER A 129 -12.28 -4.34 -2.63
CA SER A 129 -12.64 -4.14 -1.23
C SER A 129 -14.08 -4.54 -0.93
N VAL A 130 -15.02 -4.17 -1.78
CA VAL A 130 -16.44 -4.57 -1.64
C VAL A 130 -16.59 -6.09 -1.77
N LEU A 131 -15.92 -6.70 -2.75
CA LEU A 131 -15.94 -8.15 -2.94
C LEU A 131 -15.35 -8.90 -1.73
N ILE A 132 -14.24 -8.39 -1.17
CA ILE A 132 -13.60 -8.96 0.02
C ILE A 132 -14.53 -8.89 1.23
N VAL A 133 -15.27 -7.79 1.43
CA VAL A 133 -16.27 -7.70 2.50
C VAL A 133 -17.31 -8.81 2.34
N ILE A 134 -17.89 -8.95 1.17
CA ILE A 134 -18.91 -10.00 0.88
C ILE A 134 -18.29 -11.39 1.13
N GLY A 135 -17.09 -11.64 0.61
CA GLY A 135 -16.37 -12.91 0.79
C GLY A 135 -16.09 -13.22 2.26
N THR A 136 -15.70 -12.22 3.05
CA THR A 136 -15.45 -12.36 4.50
C THR A 136 -16.72 -12.75 5.25
N PHE A 137 -17.85 -12.08 4.99
CA PHE A 137 -19.12 -12.44 5.61
C PHE A 137 -19.53 -13.87 5.26
N LEU A 138 -19.37 -14.27 4.01
CA LEU A 138 -19.70 -15.62 3.54
C LEU A 138 -18.82 -16.70 4.19
N ILE A 139 -17.52 -16.48 4.27
CA ILE A 139 -16.56 -17.42 4.89
C ILE A 139 -16.85 -17.57 6.39
N LEU A 140 -17.03 -16.47 7.11
CA LEU A 140 -17.28 -16.50 8.55
C LEU A 140 -18.64 -17.13 8.87
N TRP A 141 -19.66 -16.88 8.04
CA TRP A 141 -20.96 -17.56 8.16
C TRP A 141 -20.83 -19.08 7.92
N MET A 142 -20.07 -19.49 6.92
CA MET A 142 -19.86 -20.90 6.59
C MET A 142 -19.08 -21.65 7.69
N LEU A 143 -18.11 -20.98 8.32
CA LEU A 143 -17.32 -21.53 9.43
C LEU A 143 -18.14 -21.62 10.75
N ASN A 144 -19.22 -20.85 10.85
CA ASN A 144 -20.10 -20.80 12.02
C ASN A 144 -19.35 -20.60 13.35
N ILE A 145 -18.41 -19.64 13.36
CA ILE A 145 -17.62 -19.27 14.54
C ILE A 145 -18.51 -18.48 15.51
N THR A 146 -18.32 -18.67 16.81
CA THR A 146 -19.00 -17.86 17.83
C THR A 146 -18.73 -16.39 17.60
N ASN A 147 -19.77 -15.56 17.59
CA ASN A 147 -19.68 -14.11 17.33
C ASN A 147 -19.11 -13.72 15.95
N TRP A 148 -19.32 -14.57 14.93
CA TRP A 148 -18.83 -14.33 13.56
C TRP A 148 -19.19 -12.94 12.99
N VAL A 149 -20.35 -12.40 13.38
CA VAL A 149 -20.80 -11.06 12.95
C VAL A 149 -19.87 -9.97 13.47
N ASN A 150 -19.49 -10.04 14.75
CA ASN A 150 -18.59 -9.04 15.35
C ASN A 150 -17.18 -9.11 14.71
N ILE A 151 -16.72 -10.32 14.41
CA ILE A 151 -15.44 -10.54 13.70
C ILE A 151 -15.53 -9.95 12.28
N ALA A 152 -16.63 -10.17 11.57
CA ALA A 152 -16.84 -9.59 10.25
C ALA A 152 -16.83 -8.05 10.27
N PHE A 153 -17.51 -7.45 11.26
CA PHE A 153 -17.47 -5.99 11.44
C PHE A 153 -16.08 -5.47 11.75
N ALA A 154 -15.29 -6.18 12.56
CA ALA A 154 -13.91 -5.81 12.84
C ALA A 154 -13.06 -5.78 11.55
N VAL A 155 -13.23 -6.77 10.66
CA VAL A 155 -12.57 -6.78 9.34
C VAL A 155 -13.00 -5.60 8.48
N VAL A 156 -14.30 -5.29 8.46
CA VAL A 156 -14.83 -4.13 7.71
C VAL A 156 -14.24 -2.82 8.22
N VAL A 157 -14.16 -2.63 9.54
CA VAL A 157 -13.53 -1.44 10.14
C VAL A 157 -12.06 -1.35 9.76
N GLY A 158 -11.32 -2.45 9.84
CA GLY A 158 -9.92 -2.48 9.41
C GLY A 158 -9.74 -2.10 7.94
N LEU A 159 -10.62 -2.59 7.06
CA LEU A 159 -10.60 -2.27 5.64
C LEU A 159 -10.92 -0.78 5.38
N LEU A 160 -11.90 -0.22 6.07
CA LEU A 160 -12.24 1.21 5.98
C LEU A 160 -11.06 2.08 6.41
N VAL A 161 -10.39 1.72 7.50
CA VAL A 161 -9.18 2.42 7.96
C VAL A 161 -8.06 2.32 6.93
N GLY A 162 -7.86 1.16 6.31
CA GLY A 162 -6.90 1.01 5.22
C GLY A 162 -7.18 1.93 4.04
N ILE A 163 -8.46 2.08 3.65
CA ILE A 163 -8.88 3.01 2.59
C ILE A 163 -8.60 4.46 2.99
N ILE A 164 -8.90 4.86 4.22
CA ILE A 164 -8.65 6.22 4.73
C ILE A 164 -7.14 6.52 4.71
N ILE A 165 -6.32 5.60 5.19
CA ILE A 165 -4.86 5.73 5.17
C ILE A 165 -4.36 5.86 3.73
N GLY A 166 -4.81 5.00 2.82
CA GLY A 166 -4.44 5.05 1.41
C GLY A 166 -4.78 6.38 0.75
N GLN A 167 -6.01 6.87 0.92
CA GLN A 167 -6.45 8.16 0.39
C GLN A 167 -5.68 9.34 1.00
N SER A 168 -5.40 9.29 2.31
CA SER A 168 -4.60 10.30 2.98
C SER A 168 -3.18 10.33 2.41
N THR A 169 -2.56 9.18 2.25
CA THR A 169 -1.22 9.07 1.67
C THR A 169 -1.20 9.61 0.24
N GLU A 170 -2.15 9.21 -0.60
CA GLU A 170 -2.29 9.71 -1.98
C GLU A 170 -2.41 11.24 -2.00
N TYR A 171 -3.20 11.84 -1.12
CA TYR A 171 -3.37 13.28 -1.04
C TYR A 171 -2.06 14.03 -0.75
N TYR A 172 -1.21 13.49 0.12
CA TYR A 172 0.04 14.14 0.50
C TYR A 172 1.22 13.81 -0.42
N THR A 173 1.18 12.72 -1.18
CA THR A 173 2.30 12.26 -2.03
C THR A 173 2.10 12.52 -3.52
N SER A 174 0.86 12.56 -3.99
CA SER A 174 0.59 12.72 -5.42
C SER A 174 0.83 14.15 -5.91
N GLN A 175 1.47 14.29 -7.05
CA GLN A 175 1.71 15.56 -7.75
C GLN A 175 0.43 16.31 -8.13
N SER A 176 -0.72 15.62 -8.14
CA SER A 176 -2.01 16.21 -8.52
C SER A 176 -2.60 17.12 -7.43
N TYR A 177 -2.10 17.03 -6.21
CA TYR A 177 -2.63 17.74 -5.06
C TYR A 177 -1.72 18.89 -4.58
N ARG A 178 -2.34 19.86 -3.93
CA ARG A 178 -1.69 21.09 -3.45
C ARG A 178 -0.48 20.89 -2.55
N PRO A 179 -0.44 19.90 -1.62
CA PRO A 179 0.72 19.76 -0.73
C PRO A 179 2.01 19.55 -1.50
N THR A 180 2.03 18.63 -2.45
CA THR A 180 3.19 18.32 -3.29
C THR A 180 3.55 19.49 -4.23
N GLN A 181 2.53 20.19 -4.78
CA GLN A 181 2.75 21.35 -5.62
C GLN A 181 3.42 22.48 -4.86
N LYS A 182 2.99 22.76 -3.61
CA LYS A 182 3.64 23.75 -2.74
C LYS A 182 5.08 23.37 -2.40
N LEU A 183 5.35 22.09 -2.18
CA LEU A 183 6.71 21.60 -1.96
C LEU A 183 7.57 21.86 -3.20
N SER A 184 7.07 21.58 -4.40
CA SER A 184 7.75 21.88 -5.66
C SER A 184 8.02 23.38 -5.84
N GLU A 185 7.05 24.24 -5.49
CA GLU A 185 7.23 25.70 -5.53
C GLU A 185 8.34 26.20 -4.59
N SER A 186 8.52 25.55 -3.43
CA SER A 186 9.60 25.89 -2.50
C SER A 186 11.00 25.67 -3.09
N GLY A 187 11.11 24.87 -4.15
CA GLY A 187 12.35 24.69 -4.91
C GLY A 187 12.88 25.95 -5.56
N LYS A 188 12.01 26.93 -5.85
CA LYS A 188 12.41 28.24 -6.40
C LYS A 188 13.23 29.06 -5.41
N THR A 189 13.10 28.82 -4.13
CA THR A 189 13.81 29.57 -3.08
C THR A 189 15.13 28.94 -2.66
N GLY A 190 15.35 27.67 -3.00
CA GLY A 190 16.60 26.97 -2.78
C GLY A 190 16.46 25.57 -2.13
N PRO A 191 17.55 24.77 -2.14
CA PRO A 191 17.48 23.38 -1.70
C PRO A 191 17.17 23.24 -0.19
N ALA A 192 17.64 24.17 0.65
CA ALA A 192 17.38 24.13 2.08
C ALA A 192 15.89 24.24 2.41
N THR A 193 15.17 25.13 1.70
CA THR A 193 13.72 25.29 1.87
C THR A 193 12.94 24.07 1.44
N VAL A 194 13.38 23.37 0.39
CA VAL A 194 12.75 22.11 -0.06
C VAL A 194 12.90 21.03 1.00
N ILE A 195 14.11 20.90 1.58
CA ILE A 195 14.37 19.88 2.61
C ILE A 195 13.48 20.13 3.84
N ILE A 196 13.46 21.37 4.35
CA ILE A 196 12.66 21.71 5.53
C ILE A 196 11.17 21.53 5.26
N SER A 197 10.68 22.01 4.12
CA SER A 197 9.28 21.86 3.72
C SER A 197 8.90 20.39 3.49
N GLY A 198 9.81 19.59 2.93
CA GLY A 198 9.62 18.15 2.71
C GLY A 198 9.51 17.38 4.01
N ILE A 199 10.39 17.65 4.99
CA ILE A 199 10.31 17.06 6.34
C ILE A 199 8.99 17.46 7.01
N GLY A 200 8.61 18.72 6.94
CA GLY A 200 7.35 19.20 7.52
C GLY A 200 6.13 18.54 6.88
N LEU A 201 6.12 18.40 5.55
CA LEU A 201 5.06 17.72 4.82
C LEU A 201 4.99 16.22 5.20
N GLY A 202 6.14 15.55 5.29
CA GLY A 202 6.22 14.16 5.73
C GLY A 202 5.67 13.96 7.13
N MET A 203 6.00 14.84 8.09
CA MET A 203 5.45 14.77 9.44
C MET A 203 3.93 14.99 9.48
N ILE A 204 3.40 15.91 8.68
CA ILE A 204 1.95 16.15 8.60
C ILE A 204 1.23 14.97 7.96
N SER A 205 1.81 14.34 6.94
CA SER A 205 1.20 13.22 6.22
C SER A 205 0.97 12.00 7.09
N THR A 206 1.78 11.79 8.13
CA THR A 206 1.65 10.67 9.07
C THR A 206 0.55 10.88 10.11
N THR A 207 0.04 12.10 10.29
CA THR A 207 -0.93 12.44 11.35
C THR A 207 -2.23 11.65 11.20
N ILE A 208 -2.81 11.61 10.01
CA ILE A 208 -4.07 10.89 9.76
C ILE A 208 -3.89 9.38 9.93
N PRO A 209 -2.87 8.73 9.33
CA PRO A 209 -2.58 7.32 9.58
C PRO A 209 -2.42 6.97 11.05
N VAL A 210 -1.65 7.76 11.81
CA VAL A 210 -1.42 7.51 13.24
C VAL A 210 -2.73 7.61 14.03
N ILE A 211 -3.52 8.67 13.83
CA ILE A 211 -4.83 8.81 14.50
C ILE A 211 -5.75 7.65 14.16
N ALA A 212 -5.81 7.24 12.90
CA ALA A 212 -6.65 6.13 12.46
C ALA A 212 -6.26 4.80 13.12
N VAL A 213 -4.96 4.49 13.18
CA VAL A 213 -4.45 3.28 13.85
C VAL A 213 -4.72 3.33 15.36
N VAL A 214 -4.48 4.46 16.01
CA VAL A 214 -4.75 4.62 17.45
C VAL A 214 -6.24 4.45 17.75
N ALA A 215 -7.12 5.04 16.96
CA ALA A 215 -8.57 4.92 17.14
C ALA A 215 -9.03 3.46 17.03
N VAL A 216 -8.55 2.71 16.03
CA VAL A 216 -8.91 1.29 15.88
C VAL A 216 -8.32 0.45 17.01
N SER A 217 -7.06 0.66 17.36
CA SER A 217 -6.43 -0.07 18.47
C SER A 217 -7.16 0.17 19.78
N TYR A 218 -7.55 1.42 20.06
CA TYR A 218 -8.31 1.75 21.26
C TYR A 218 -9.68 1.07 21.30
N THR A 219 -10.42 1.07 20.17
CA THR A 219 -11.74 0.41 20.11
C THR A 219 -11.66 -1.11 20.29
N HIS A 220 -10.61 -1.75 19.76
CA HIS A 220 -10.41 -3.18 19.94
C HIS A 220 -9.91 -3.58 21.34
N LEU A 221 -9.23 -2.67 22.05
CA LEU A 221 -8.78 -2.94 23.43
C LEU A 221 -9.85 -2.66 24.49
N THR A 222 -10.83 -1.80 24.19
CA THR A 222 -11.83 -1.34 25.17
C THR A 222 -13.21 -2.00 25.02
N LEU A 223 -13.46 -2.70 23.91
CA LEU A 223 -14.68 -3.48 23.73
C LEU A 223 -14.43 -4.93 24.19
N PRO A 224 -15.25 -5.43 25.14
CA PRO A 224 -15.15 -6.79 25.64
C PRO A 224 -15.53 -7.81 24.58
#